data_afccf6db70433bc25c211c5ef6a6b06f
#
_entry.id   afccf6db70433bc25c211c5ef6a6b06f
#
_cell.length_a   1.000
_cell.length_b   1.000
_cell.length_c   1.000
_cell.angle_alpha   90.00
_cell.angle_beta   90.00
_cell.angle_gamma   90.00
#
_symmetry.space_group_name_H-M   'P 1'
#
loop_
_entity.id
_entity.type
_entity.pdbx_description
1 polymer ?
#
loop_
_entity_poly.entity_id
_entity_poly.type
_entity_poly.pdbx_seq_one_letter_code
_entity_poly.pdbx_strand_id
1 'polypeptide(L)'
;MITLQRRGWGAVMGHVLVTGATGGIGVALVGALVEAGHRVTAVGRDVGRLNVPGIEVDLAEPGTLAAAMGALEDARELGDVQALVHCAGISPVAAVADADPETWRRTLAVNVASAAELARLTLPALRRSHGHVIFVNAAPGMTGVARWSAFVASKAALHELADSLRDEEAAHGVRVTTIYPGPTATDLLGEVRNAFGRPYDPELCIRPQTLAAMIVWVLSAPADAYACELSVLPSH
;
A
#
# COMPACT_ATOMS: atom_id res chain seq x y z
N MET A 1 9.12 36.94 23.20
CA MET A 1 8.34 35.79 23.68
C MET A 1 7.37 35.45 22.55
N ILE A 2 7.74 34.54 21.65
CA ILE A 2 6.92 34.18 20.47
C ILE A 2 6.00 33.06 20.94
N THR A 3 4.72 33.37 21.08
CA THR A 3 3.70 32.38 21.38
C THR A 3 3.45 31.56 20.13
N LEU A 4 4.03 30.38 20.06
CA LEU A 4 3.68 29.37 19.06
C LEU A 4 2.24 28.93 19.34
N GLN A 5 1.28 29.55 18.67
CA GLN A 5 -0.06 28.98 18.57
C GLN A 5 0.09 27.61 17.93
N ARG A 6 -0.17 26.55 18.68
CA ARG A 6 -0.43 25.21 18.16
C ARG A 6 -1.68 25.31 17.30
N ARG A 7 -1.52 25.61 16.01
CA ARG A 7 -2.54 25.26 15.04
C ARG A 7 -2.55 23.74 15.03
N GLY A 8 -3.59 23.18 15.64
CA GLY A 8 -3.81 21.75 15.63
C GLY A 8 -3.72 21.26 14.18
N TRP A 9 -2.95 20.24 13.94
CA TRP A 9 -2.94 19.48 12.70
C TRP A 9 -4.32 18.84 12.62
N GLY A 10 -5.29 19.57 12.07
CA GLY A 10 -6.60 19.03 11.80
C GLY A 10 -6.44 17.99 10.72
N ALA A 11 -6.47 16.72 11.10
CA ALA A 11 -6.60 15.64 10.14
C ALA A 11 -7.85 15.96 9.30
N VAL A 12 -7.65 16.27 8.02
CA VAL A 12 -8.76 16.34 7.08
C VAL A 12 -9.29 14.92 6.99
N MET A 13 -10.45 14.69 7.60
CA MET A 13 -11.13 13.38 7.53
C MET A 13 -11.41 13.08 6.05
N GLY A 14 -10.76 12.07 5.51
CA GLY A 14 -10.84 11.73 4.10
C GLY A 14 -11.25 10.28 3.87
N HIS A 15 -11.62 9.97 2.64
CA HIS A 15 -11.91 8.61 2.21
C HIS A 15 -10.64 7.95 1.68
N VAL A 16 -10.24 6.85 2.28
CA VAL A 16 -9.02 6.10 1.96
C VAL A 16 -9.38 4.71 1.44
N LEU A 17 -8.92 4.38 0.25
CA LEU A 17 -8.94 3.01 -0.26
C LEU A 17 -7.68 2.27 0.18
N VAL A 18 -7.84 1.07 0.73
CA VAL A 18 -6.73 0.23 1.21
C VAL A 18 -6.78 -1.13 0.56
N THR A 19 -5.75 -1.50 -0.22
CA THR A 19 -5.59 -2.88 -0.71
C THR A 19 -4.79 -3.73 0.27
N GLY A 20 -4.95 -5.04 0.21
CA GLY A 20 -4.30 -5.93 1.17
C GLY A 20 -4.76 -5.71 2.62
N ALA A 21 -5.95 -5.13 2.79
CA ALA A 21 -6.53 -4.72 4.07
C ALA A 21 -6.69 -5.87 5.08
N THR A 22 -6.72 -7.12 4.62
CA THR A 22 -6.83 -8.33 5.46
C THR A 22 -5.48 -8.95 5.82
N GLY A 23 -4.36 -8.43 5.30
CA GLY A 23 -3.00 -8.85 5.67
C GLY A 23 -2.49 -8.14 6.93
N GLY A 24 -1.33 -8.56 7.45
CA GLY A 24 -0.81 -8.06 8.73
C GLY A 24 -0.67 -6.54 8.80
N ILE A 25 -0.06 -5.91 7.79
CA ILE A 25 0.07 -4.43 7.72
C ILE A 25 -1.31 -3.82 7.48
N GLY A 26 -2.10 -4.37 6.57
CA GLY A 26 -3.39 -3.81 6.16
C GLY A 26 -4.41 -3.76 7.30
N VAL A 27 -4.54 -4.82 8.11
CA VAL A 27 -5.43 -4.84 9.28
C VAL A 27 -5.05 -3.73 10.28
N ALA A 28 -3.77 -3.60 10.58
CA ALA A 28 -3.28 -2.55 11.48
C ALA A 28 -3.54 -1.15 10.90
N LEU A 29 -3.36 -0.99 9.58
CA LEU A 29 -3.59 0.28 8.89
C LEU A 29 -5.07 0.66 8.88
N VAL A 30 -5.97 -0.28 8.57
CA VAL A 30 -7.42 -0.04 8.61
C VAL A 30 -7.83 0.44 9.99
N GLY A 31 -7.38 -0.23 11.08
CA GLY A 31 -7.65 0.19 12.44
C GLY A 31 -7.15 1.61 12.72
N ALA A 32 -5.89 1.90 12.40
CA ALA A 32 -5.29 3.21 12.63
C ALA A 32 -5.97 4.34 11.85
N LEU A 33 -6.40 4.09 10.60
CA LEU A 33 -7.14 5.05 9.78
C LEU A 33 -8.52 5.35 10.36
N VAL A 34 -9.25 4.32 10.80
CA VAL A 34 -10.57 4.48 11.43
C VAL A 34 -10.44 5.24 12.75
N GLU A 35 -9.45 4.92 13.58
CA GLU A 35 -9.16 5.65 14.83
C GLU A 35 -8.79 7.11 14.57
N ALA A 36 -8.11 7.40 13.46
CA ALA A 36 -7.81 8.76 13.02
C ALA A 36 -9.02 9.50 12.41
N GLY A 37 -10.18 8.85 12.29
CA GLY A 37 -11.42 9.44 11.78
C GLY A 37 -11.59 9.36 10.26
N HIS A 38 -10.76 8.61 9.54
CA HIS A 38 -10.93 8.42 8.11
C HIS A 38 -12.05 7.43 7.79
N ARG A 39 -12.77 7.68 6.71
CA ARG A 39 -13.60 6.66 6.06
C ARG A 39 -12.68 5.71 5.28
N VAL A 40 -12.80 4.42 5.50
CA VAL A 40 -11.94 3.42 4.84
C VAL A 40 -12.81 2.48 4.02
N THR A 41 -12.37 2.21 2.78
CA THR A 41 -12.90 1.10 1.96
C THR A 41 -11.76 0.12 1.70
N ALA A 42 -11.97 -1.12 2.13
CA ALA A 42 -11.03 -2.22 1.91
C ALA A 42 -11.20 -2.78 0.49
N VAL A 43 -10.08 -3.09 -0.20
CA VAL A 43 -10.10 -3.70 -1.54
C VAL A 43 -9.29 -4.98 -1.52
N GLY A 44 -9.90 -6.10 -1.92
CA GLY A 44 -9.23 -7.39 -1.97
C GLY A 44 -10.16 -8.56 -1.69
N ARG A 45 -9.59 -9.73 -1.45
CA ARG A 45 -10.34 -10.95 -1.08
C ARG A 45 -10.74 -10.90 0.40
N ASP A 46 -11.78 -11.59 0.75
CA ASP A 46 -12.24 -11.78 2.15
C ASP A 46 -12.40 -10.46 2.96
N VAL A 47 -12.68 -9.35 2.28
CA VAL A 47 -12.83 -8.04 2.93
C VAL A 47 -14.09 -7.97 3.80
N GLY A 48 -15.08 -8.82 3.56
CA GLY A 48 -16.30 -8.92 4.35
C GLY A 48 -16.11 -9.28 5.83
N ARG A 49 -14.92 -9.77 6.22
CA ARG A 49 -14.56 -10.00 7.63
C ARG A 49 -14.08 -8.74 8.37
N LEU A 50 -13.85 -7.65 7.65
CA LEU A 50 -13.45 -6.37 8.23
C LEU A 50 -14.70 -5.56 8.60
N ASN A 51 -14.60 -4.75 9.66
CA ASN A 51 -15.69 -3.88 10.08
C ASN A 51 -15.65 -2.51 9.36
N VAL A 52 -15.42 -2.55 8.04
CA VAL A 52 -15.44 -1.39 7.13
C VAL A 52 -16.02 -1.81 5.79
N PRO A 53 -16.56 -0.89 4.97
CA PRO A 53 -16.97 -1.19 3.60
C PRO A 53 -15.87 -1.88 2.81
N GLY A 54 -16.23 -2.80 1.93
CA GLY A 54 -15.27 -3.57 1.16
C GLY A 54 -15.67 -3.79 -0.29
N ILE A 55 -14.67 -3.82 -1.16
CA ILE A 55 -14.78 -4.24 -2.56
C ILE A 55 -14.09 -5.59 -2.67
N GLU A 56 -14.90 -6.65 -2.83
CA GLU A 56 -14.36 -8.00 -2.94
C GLU A 56 -13.88 -8.28 -4.36
N VAL A 57 -12.58 -8.49 -4.53
CA VAL A 57 -11.94 -8.70 -5.84
C VAL A 57 -10.60 -9.42 -5.68
N ASP A 58 -10.23 -10.28 -6.64
CA ASP A 58 -8.87 -10.82 -6.72
C ASP A 58 -7.96 -9.87 -7.50
N LEU A 59 -6.97 -9.33 -6.82
CA LEU A 59 -5.96 -8.44 -7.42
C LEU A 59 -5.03 -9.16 -8.42
N ALA A 60 -5.08 -10.48 -8.51
CA ALA A 60 -4.40 -11.25 -9.55
C ALA A 60 -5.09 -11.12 -10.92
N GLU A 61 -6.31 -10.56 -10.96
CA GLU A 61 -7.10 -10.29 -12.17
C GLU A 61 -7.41 -8.78 -12.28
N PRO A 62 -6.40 -7.93 -12.57
CA PRO A 62 -6.56 -6.48 -12.58
C PRO A 62 -7.65 -5.97 -13.53
N GLY A 63 -7.94 -6.70 -14.60
CA GLY A 63 -9.01 -6.37 -15.55
C GLY A 63 -10.43 -6.38 -14.96
N THR A 64 -10.62 -7.00 -13.80
CA THR A 64 -11.92 -7.04 -13.10
C THR A 64 -12.15 -5.84 -12.18
N LEU A 65 -11.10 -5.08 -11.87
CA LEU A 65 -11.14 -3.98 -10.90
C LEU A 65 -12.13 -2.88 -11.28
N ALA A 66 -12.17 -2.49 -12.54
CA ALA A 66 -13.08 -1.44 -13.01
C ALA A 66 -14.56 -1.82 -12.78
N ALA A 67 -14.92 -3.08 -13.07
CA ALA A 67 -16.27 -3.57 -12.83
C ALA A 67 -16.59 -3.68 -11.33
N ALA A 68 -15.65 -4.20 -10.54
CA ALA A 68 -15.81 -4.33 -9.09
C ALA A 68 -15.96 -2.97 -8.39
N MET A 69 -15.17 -1.98 -8.81
CA MET A 69 -15.29 -0.61 -8.28
C MET A 69 -16.55 0.10 -8.76
N GLY A 70 -17.00 -0.16 -10.01
CA GLY A 70 -18.24 0.42 -10.56
C GLY A 70 -19.51 -0.18 -9.96
N ALA A 71 -19.44 -1.35 -9.33
CA ALA A 71 -20.54 -1.99 -8.64
C ALA A 71 -20.84 -1.41 -7.23
N LEU A 72 -20.02 -0.49 -6.73
CA LEU A 72 -20.36 0.30 -5.55
C LEU A 72 -21.63 1.09 -5.85
N GLU A 73 -22.69 0.83 -5.07
CA GLU A 73 -24.06 1.35 -5.30
C GLU A 73 -24.15 2.88 -5.32
N ASP A 74 -23.10 3.55 -4.88
CA ASP A 74 -23.03 5.00 -4.92
C ASP A 74 -21.73 5.44 -5.66
N ALA A 75 -21.88 5.84 -6.94
CA ALA A 75 -20.78 6.44 -7.71
C ALA A 75 -20.17 7.68 -7.00
N ARG A 76 -20.86 8.23 -5.98
CA ARG A 76 -20.33 9.27 -5.09
C ARG A 76 -19.24 8.74 -4.18
N GLU A 77 -19.26 7.45 -3.78
CA GLU A 77 -18.27 6.91 -2.87
C GLU A 77 -16.85 6.90 -3.47
N LEU A 78 -16.71 6.55 -4.75
CA LEU A 78 -15.42 6.67 -5.46
C LEU A 78 -15.07 8.13 -5.77
N GLY A 79 -16.10 8.98 -5.96
CA GLY A 79 -15.93 10.41 -6.25
C GLY A 79 -15.25 11.20 -5.13
N ASP A 80 -15.28 10.69 -3.90
CA ASP A 80 -14.75 11.33 -2.70
C ASP A 80 -13.45 10.73 -2.21
N VAL A 81 -12.82 9.82 -2.98
CA VAL A 81 -11.54 9.21 -2.60
C VAL A 81 -10.45 10.29 -2.55
N GLN A 82 -9.79 10.37 -1.42
CA GLN A 82 -8.70 11.30 -1.15
C GLN A 82 -7.35 10.60 -1.00
N ALA A 83 -7.35 9.30 -0.75
CA ALA A 83 -6.11 8.53 -0.76
C ALA A 83 -6.32 7.08 -1.24
N LEU A 84 -5.29 6.56 -1.90
CA LEU A 84 -5.13 5.15 -2.22
C LEU A 84 -3.89 4.64 -1.49
N VAL A 85 -4.02 3.61 -0.65
CA VAL A 85 -2.88 2.94 -0.03
C VAL A 85 -2.81 1.50 -0.56
N HIS A 86 -1.83 1.24 -1.41
CA HIS A 86 -1.59 -0.09 -1.95
C HIS A 86 -0.64 -0.87 -1.04
N CYS A 87 -1.22 -1.66 -0.11
CA CYS A 87 -0.51 -2.57 0.79
C CYS A 87 -0.48 -4.01 0.29
N ALA A 88 -1.27 -4.35 -0.74
CA ALA A 88 -1.32 -5.69 -1.28
C ALA A 88 0.03 -6.13 -1.85
N GLY A 89 0.36 -7.38 -1.64
CA GLY A 89 1.55 -7.98 -2.22
C GLY A 89 1.66 -9.46 -1.87
N ILE A 90 2.24 -10.21 -2.79
CA ILE A 90 2.63 -11.61 -2.59
C ILE A 90 4.14 -11.75 -2.81
N SER A 91 4.74 -12.73 -2.16
CA SER A 91 6.19 -12.88 -2.10
C SER A 91 6.61 -14.34 -2.25
N PRO A 92 6.41 -14.94 -3.44
CA PRO A 92 6.81 -16.32 -3.66
C PRO A 92 8.33 -16.49 -3.60
N VAL A 93 8.79 -17.58 -2.99
CA VAL A 93 10.21 -17.95 -2.89
C VAL A 93 10.43 -19.18 -3.78
N ALA A 94 11.03 -18.98 -4.94
CA ALA A 94 11.37 -20.01 -5.91
C ALA A 94 12.62 -19.62 -6.69
N ALA A 95 13.48 -20.59 -7.01
CA ALA A 95 14.56 -20.36 -7.97
C ALA A 95 13.98 -20.08 -9.37
N VAL A 96 14.73 -19.39 -10.23
CA VAL A 96 14.26 -19.08 -11.60
C VAL A 96 13.89 -20.36 -12.38
N ALA A 97 14.63 -21.45 -12.14
CA ALA A 97 14.35 -22.73 -12.78
C ALA A 97 13.02 -23.37 -12.33
N ASP A 98 12.53 -23.04 -11.13
CA ASP A 98 11.35 -23.62 -10.50
C ASP A 98 10.13 -22.67 -10.52
N ALA A 99 10.36 -21.39 -10.80
CA ALA A 99 9.31 -20.38 -10.88
C ALA A 99 8.64 -20.45 -12.27
N ASP A 100 7.48 -21.07 -12.34
CA ASP A 100 6.70 -21.18 -13.57
C ASP A 100 6.16 -19.81 -14.06
N PRO A 101 5.68 -19.73 -15.30
CA PRO A 101 5.11 -18.50 -15.84
C PRO A 101 3.93 -17.96 -15.01
N GLU A 102 3.15 -18.82 -14.37
CA GLU A 102 2.00 -18.42 -13.56
C GLU A 102 2.45 -17.72 -12.26
N THR A 103 3.52 -18.20 -11.62
CA THR A 103 4.16 -17.54 -10.47
C THR A 103 4.55 -16.10 -10.82
N TRP A 104 5.17 -15.89 -11.98
CA TRP A 104 5.53 -14.57 -12.47
C TRP A 104 4.31 -13.72 -12.80
N ARG A 105 3.37 -14.26 -13.59
CA ARG A 105 2.13 -13.56 -13.96
C ARG A 105 1.39 -13.08 -12.72
N ARG A 106 1.16 -13.97 -11.77
CA ARG A 106 0.42 -13.65 -10.54
C ARG A 106 1.16 -12.62 -9.67
N THR A 107 2.49 -12.74 -9.55
CA THR A 107 3.29 -11.80 -8.74
C THR A 107 3.23 -10.39 -9.34
N LEU A 108 3.42 -10.26 -10.65
CA LEU A 108 3.34 -8.97 -11.34
C LEU A 108 1.91 -8.42 -11.34
N ALA A 109 0.90 -9.26 -11.51
CA ALA A 109 -0.50 -8.85 -11.47
C ALA A 109 -0.87 -8.25 -10.11
N VAL A 110 -0.57 -8.95 -9.00
CA VAL A 110 -0.90 -8.48 -7.64
C VAL A 110 -0.03 -7.29 -7.21
N ASN A 111 1.29 -7.34 -7.44
CA ASN A 111 2.20 -6.36 -6.87
C ASN A 111 2.34 -5.09 -7.72
N VAL A 112 2.00 -5.12 -9.00
CA VAL A 112 2.25 -4.02 -9.94
C VAL A 112 0.99 -3.65 -10.74
N ALA A 113 0.44 -4.58 -11.52
CA ALA A 113 -0.64 -4.26 -12.45
C ALA A 113 -1.92 -3.83 -11.72
N SER A 114 -2.25 -4.44 -10.59
CA SER A 114 -3.38 -4.02 -9.76
C SER A 114 -3.16 -2.64 -9.13
N ALA A 115 -1.91 -2.32 -8.75
CA ALA A 115 -1.56 -1.00 -8.22
C ALA A 115 -1.73 0.08 -9.29
N ALA A 116 -1.26 -0.18 -10.50
CA ALA A 116 -1.41 0.73 -11.64
C ALA A 116 -2.88 0.93 -12.02
N GLU A 117 -3.67 -0.14 -12.09
CA GLU A 117 -5.09 -0.05 -12.44
C GLU A 117 -5.91 0.68 -11.36
N LEU A 118 -5.67 0.41 -10.09
CA LEU A 118 -6.34 1.14 -9.00
C LEU A 118 -5.94 2.61 -8.99
N ALA A 119 -4.67 2.95 -9.23
CA ALA A 119 -4.26 4.33 -9.40
C ALA A 119 -5.05 4.98 -10.56
N ARG A 120 -5.05 4.37 -11.75
CA ARG A 120 -5.81 4.85 -12.92
C ARG A 120 -7.28 5.10 -12.62
N LEU A 121 -7.94 4.17 -11.93
CA LEU A 121 -9.37 4.27 -11.59
C LEU A 121 -9.66 5.35 -10.54
N THR A 122 -8.73 5.63 -9.63
CA THR A 122 -8.90 6.62 -8.56
C THR A 122 -8.39 8.01 -8.92
N LEU A 123 -7.51 8.16 -9.92
CA LEU A 123 -6.93 9.44 -10.33
C LEU A 123 -7.96 10.56 -10.57
N PRO A 124 -9.13 10.35 -11.19
CA PRO A 124 -10.11 11.41 -11.35
C PRO A 124 -10.59 12.02 -10.01
N ALA A 125 -10.74 11.19 -8.97
CA ALA A 125 -11.09 11.65 -7.63
C ALA A 125 -9.90 12.29 -6.92
N LEU A 126 -8.73 11.67 -7.01
CA LEU A 126 -7.49 12.16 -6.41
C LEU A 126 -7.06 13.52 -6.96
N ARG A 127 -7.23 13.76 -8.27
CA ARG A 127 -6.98 15.07 -8.88
C ARG A 127 -7.92 16.14 -8.34
N ARG A 128 -9.21 15.83 -8.14
CA ARG A 128 -10.18 16.80 -7.58
C ARG A 128 -9.87 17.15 -6.12
N SER A 129 -9.35 16.19 -5.36
CA SER A 129 -9.07 16.35 -3.93
C SER A 129 -7.64 16.75 -3.62
N HIS A 130 -6.76 16.89 -4.63
CA HIS A 130 -5.30 16.97 -4.44
C HIS A 130 -4.81 15.85 -3.51
N GLY A 131 -5.24 14.63 -3.82
CA GLY A 131 -5.13 13.46 -2.96
C GLY A 131 -3.74 12.85 -2.87
N HIS A 132 -3.68 11.62 -2.36
CA HIS A 132 -2.41 10.95 -2.09
C HIS A 132 -2.45 9.48 -2.50
N VAL A 133 -1.47 9.02 -3.25
CA VAL A 133 -1.23 7.60 -3.52
C VAL A 133 -0.04 7.13 -2.68
N ILE A 134 -0.21 6.06 -1.92
CA ILE A 134 0.86 5.44 -1.14
C ILE A 134 1.07 4.00 -1.61
N PHE A 135 2.29 3.69 -2.02
CA PHE A 135 2.70 2.33 -2.35
C PHE A 135 3.57 1.74 -1.23
N VAL A 136 3.16 0.60 -0.68
CA VAL A 136 3.99 -0.16 0.25
C VAL A 136 4.89 -1.09 -0.56
N ASN A 137 6.14 -0.73 -0.65
CA ASN A 137 7.20 -1.45 -1.37
C ASN A 137 7.92 -2.44 -0.42
N ALA A 138 9.21 -2.56 -0.52
CA ALA A 138 10.08 -3.35 0.34
C ALA A 138 11.40 -2.63 0.55
N ALA A 139 12.11 -2.95 1.63
CA ALA A 139 13.34 -2.25 2.02
C ALA A 139 14.35 -2.10 0.87
N PRO A 140 15.05 -0.96 0.79
CA PRO A 140 16.10 -0.76 -0.19
C PRO A 140 17.20 -1.83 -0.08
N GLY A 141 17.87 -2.12 -1.19
CA GLY A 141 19.01 -3.03 -1.23
C GLY A 141 18.65 -4.52 -1.41
N MET A 142 17.37 -4.84 -1.59
CA MET A 142 16.96 -6.21 -1.98
C MET A 142 17.16 -6.41 -3.49
N THR A 143 18.41 -6.44 -3.93
CA THR A 143 18.78 -6.69 -5.33
C THR A 143 19.52 -8.01 -5.45
N GLY A 144 19.23 -8.78 -6.51
CA GLY A 144 19.93 -10.04 -6.80
C GLY A 144 19.77 -11.13 -5.73
N VAL A 145 18.67 -11.14 -5.00
CA VAL A 145 18.42 -12.17 -3.98
C VAL A 145 18.04 -13.49 -4.66
N ALA A 146 18.88 -14.50 -4.52
CA ALA A 146 18.62 -15.84 -5.05
C ALA A 146 17.26 -16.38 -4.55
N ARG A 147 16.54 -17.09 -5.39
CA ARG A 147 15.21 -17.66 -5.12
C ARG A 147 14.08 -16.64 -4.85
N TRP A 148 14.31 -15.36 -5.13
CA TRP A 148 13.32 -14.31 -4.87
C TRP A 148 13.10 -13.35 -6.04
N SER A 149 13.49 -13.77 -7.26
CA SER A 149 13.53 -12.92 -8.43
C SER A 149 12.17 -12.30 -8.81
N ALA A 150 11.09 -13.08 -8.81
CA ALA A 150 9.76 -12.57 -9.14
C ALA A 150 9.30 -11.45 -8.20
N PHE A 151 9.49 -11.64 -6.88
CA PHE A 151 9.17 -10.63 -5.89
C PHE A 151 10.03 -9.37 -6.05
N VAL A 152 11.35 -9.52 -6.09
CA VAL A 152 12.29 -8.39 -6.19
C VAL A 152 12.05 -7.59 -7.48
N ALA A 153 11.86 -8.27 -8.62
CA ALA A 153 11.52 -7.62 -9.87
C ALA A 153 10.20 -6.85 -9.79
N SER A 154 9.17 -7.41 -9.15
CA SER A 154 7.90 -6.73 -8.98
C SER A 154 8.02 -5.47 -8.11
N LYS A 155 8.85 -5.51 -7.07
CA LYS A 155 9.06 -4.35 -6.20
C LYS A 155 9.93 -3.26 -6.88
N ALA A 156 10.86 -3.64 -7.74
CA ALA A 156 11.56 -2.68 -8.60
C ALA A 156 10.58 -2.02 -9.60
N ALA A 157 9.72 -2.80 -10.25
CA ALA A 157 8.70 -2.27 -11.15
C ALA A 157 7.69 -1.35 -10.43
N LEU A 158 7.30 -1.67 -9.19
CA LEU A 158 6.42 -0.82 -8.38
C LEU A 158 7.10 0.51 -8.02
N HIS A 159 8.42 0.54 -7.81
CA HIS A 159 9.19 1.75 -7.60
C HIS A 159 9.12 2.66 -8.84
N GLU A 160 9.43 2.12 -10.02
CA GLU A 160 9.38 2.87 -11.28
C GLU A 160 7.96 3.39 -11.60
N LEU A 161 6.92 2.59 -11.32
CA LEU A 161 5.54 3.04 -11.43
C LEU A 161 5.27 4.24 -10.51
N ALA A 162 5.74 4.20 -9.28
CA ALA A 162 5.52 5.27 -8.32
C ALA A 162 6.22 6.57 -8.74
N ASP A 163 7.45 6.49 -9.25
CA ASP A 163 8.21 7.65 -9.69
C ASP A 163 7.60 8.28 -10.94
N SER A 164 7.23 7.47 -11.93
CA SER A 164 6.54 7.94 -13.13
C SER A 164 5.21 8.62 -12.77
N LEU A 165 4.40 7.99 -11.92
CA LEU A 165 3.13 8.54 -11.47
C LEU A 165 3.30 9.86 -10.71
N ARG A 166 4.36 10.00 -9.92
CA ARG A 166 4.68 11.22 -9.18
C ARG A 166 4.91 12.39 -10.12
N ASP A 167 5.70 12.17 -11.16
CA ASP A 167 6.02 13.20 -12.15
C ASP A 167 4.80 13.56 -13.01
N GLU A 168 4.03 12.56 -13.45
CA GLU A 168 2.81 12.75 -14.24
C GLU A 168 1.74 13.54 -13.48
N GLU A 169 1.59 13.31 -12.18
CA GLU A 169 0.52 13.86 -11.36
C GLU A 169 0.89 15.15 -10.59
N ALA A 170 2.16 15.56 -10.64
CA ALA A 170 2.65 16.76 -9.95
C ALA A 170 1.85 18.02 -10.33
N ALA A 171 1.53 18.20 -11.62
CA ALA A 171 0.76 19.34 -12.12
C ALA A 171 -0.70 19.32 -11.63
N HIS A 172 -1.21 18.18 -11.19
CA HIS A 172 -2.56 18.00 -10.64
C HIS A 172 -2.59 18.10 -9.11
N GLY A 173 -1.43 18.26 -8.45
CA GLY A 173 -1.31 18.33 -7.00
C GLY A 173 -1.56 16.99 -6.29
N VAL A 174 -1.54 15.87 -7.02
CA VAL A 174 -1.62 14.53 -6.43
C VAL A 174 -0.24 14.13 -5.91
N ARG A 175 -0.17 13.75 -4.65
CA ARG A 175 1.08 13.29 -4.01
C ARG A 175 1.25 11.80 -4.21
N VAL A 176 2.49 11.34 -4.38
CA VAL A 176 2.80 9.91 -4.47
C VAL A 176 3.96 9.60 -3.55
N THR A 177 3.72 8.73 -2.57
CA THR A 177 4.72 8.26 -1.61
C THR A 177 4.99 6.78 -1.78
N THR A 178 6.27 6.42 -1.79
CA THR A 178 6.70 5.02 -1.67
C THR A 178 7.23 4.76 -0.27
N ILE A 179 6.67 3.77 0.42
CA ILE A 179 7.14 3.34 1.74
C ILE A 179 7.94 2.04 1.57
N TYR A 180 9.13 2.01 2.13
CA TYR A 180 10.07 0.88 2.06
C TYR A 180 10.24 0.27 3.46
N PRO A 181 9.34 -0.61 3.90
CA PRO A 181 9.46 -1.25 5.20
C PRO A 181 10.56 -2.33 5.17
N GLY A 182 11.37 -2.37 6.22
CA GLY A 182 12.17 -3.51 6.58
C GLY A 182 11.32 -4.69 7.06
N PRO A 183 11.93 -5.72 7.65
CA PRO A 183 11.21 -6.86 8.21
C PRO A 183 10.08 -6.39 9.11
N THR A 184 8.84 -6.72 8.75
CA THR A 184 7.62 -6.36 9.51
C THR A 184 6.97 -7.64 10.01
N ALA A 185 6.56 -7.68 11.27
CA ALA A 185 6.01 -8.86 11.94
C ALA A 185 4.65 -9.25 11.36
N THR A 186 4.65 -10.03 10.30
CA THR A 186 3.47 -10.51 9.56
C THR A 186 3.61 -11.98 9.20
N ASP A 187 2.49 -12.65 8.97
CA ASP A 187 2.47 -14.04 8.49
C ASP A 187 3.24 -14.18 7.17
N LEU A 188 3.10 -13.22 6.25
CA LEU A 188 3.84 -13.21 4.98
C LEU A 188 5.36 -13.26 5.21
N LEU A 189 5.88 -12.49 6.16
CA LEU A 189 7.31 -12.54 6.49
C LEU A 189 7.70 -13.90 7.10
N GLY A 190 6.84 -14.44 7.97
CA GLY A 190 7.03 -15.78 8.54
C GLY A 190 7.13 -16.87 7.45
N GLU A 191 6.20 -16.86 6.50
CA GLU A 191 6.20 -17.77 5.34
C GLU A 191 7.47 -17.63 4.49
N VAL A 192 7.87 -16.40 4.18
CA VAL A 192 9.10 -16.11 3.43
C VAL A 192 10.34 -16.62 4.19
N ARG A 193 10.45 -16.34 5.48
CA ARG A 193 11.55 -16.81 6.31
C ARG A 193 11.63 -18.33 6.34
N ASN A 194 10.49 -19.00 6.53
CA ASN A 194 10.40 -20.45 6.50
C ASN A 194 10.84 -21.03 5.14
N ALA A 195 10.37 -20.45 4.03
CA ALA A 195 10.73 -20.89 2.69
C ALA A 195 12.23 -20.72 2.38
N PHE A 196 12.91 -19.77 3.03
CA PHE A 196 14.37 -19.61 2.99
C PHE A 196 15.11 -20.49 3.99
N GLY A 197 14.42 -21.21 4.90
CA GLY A 197 15.04 -21.95 5.99
C GLY A 197 15.71 -21.03 7.02
N ARG A 198 15.17 -19.81 7.21
CA ARG A 198 15.69 -18.80 8.13
C ARG A 198 14.81 -18.68 9.37
N PRO A 199 15.37 -18.42 10.56
CA PRO A 199 14.56 -18.19 11.74
C PRO A 199 13.69 -16.93 11.56
N TYR A 200 12.49 -16.98 12.14
CA TYR A 200 11.58 -15.85 12.22
C TYR A 200 11.33 -15.50 13.69
N ASP A 201 11.73 -14.28 14.06
CA ASP A 201 11.47 -13.71 15.37
C ASP A 201 10.70 -12.40 15.17
N PRO A 202 9.41 -12.34 15.52
CA PRO A 202 8.61 -11.15 15.38
C PRO A 202 9.07 -9.99 16.27
N GLU A 203 9.74 -10.26 17.40
CA GLU A 203 10.23 -9.22 18.30
C GLU A 203 11.39 -8.41 17.69
N LEU A 204 12.10 -9.00 16.71
CA LEU A 204 13.15 -8.33 15.94
C LEU A 204 12.62 -7.64 14.67
N CYS A 205 11.32 -7.51 14.53
CA CYS A 205 10.66 -6.93 13.37
C CYS A 205 9.92 -5.64 13.71
N ILE A 206 9.66 -4.82 12.72
CA ILE A 206 8.74 -3.69 12.84
C ILE A 206 7.34 -4.23 13.17
N ARG A 207 6.69 -3.71 14.18
CA ARG A 207 5.29 -4.05 14.47
C ARG A 207 4.39 -3.45 13.37
N PRO A 208 3.40 -4.20 12.85
CA PRO A 208 2.44 -3.68 11.87
C PRO A 208 1.80 -2.37 12.30
N GLN A 209 1.49 -2.21 13.60
CA GLN A 209 0.89 -1.00 14.17
C GLN A 209 1.84 0.21 14.07
N THR A 210 3.14 0.00 14.26
CA THR A 210 4.15 1.06 14.10
C THR A 210 4.20 1.55 12.67
N LEU A 211 4.22 0.63 11.70
CA LEU A 211 4.21 0.99 10.28
C LEU A 211 2.89 1.68 9.88
N ALA A 212 1.76 1.19 10.38
CA ALA A 212 0.45 1.81 10.16
C ALA A 212 0.42 3.26 10.67
N ALA A 213 0.93 3.53 11.88
CA ALA A 213 1.01 4.88 12.42
C ALA A 213 1.88 5.81 11.55
N MET A 214 2.97 5.29 10.98
CA MET A 214 3.81 6.06 10.05
C MET A 214 3.08 6.36 8.74
N ILE A 215 2.28 5.42 8.20
CA ILE A 215 1.46 5.65 7.01
C ILE A 215 0.41 6.74 7.28
N VAL A 216 -0.28 6.69 8.43
CA VAL A 216 -1.24 7.72 8.84
C VAL A 216 -0.55 9.08 8.98
N TRP A 217 0.66 9.13 9.55
CA TRP A 217 1.45 10.35 9.62
C TRP A 217 1.77 10.92 8.24
N VAL A 218 2.18 10.08 7.26
CA VAL A 218 2.42 10.51 5.88
C VAL A 218 1.16 11.11 5.24
N LEU A 219 -0.01 10.51 5.47
CA LEU A 219 -1.29 11.05 4.99
C LEU A 219 -1.64 12.40 5.60
N SER A 220 -1.21 12.63 6.85
CA SER A 220 -1.47 13.86 7.62
C SER A 220 -0.46 14.97 7.33
N ALA A 221 0.53 14.76 6.45
CA ALA A 221 1.54 15.76 6.11
C ALA A 221 0.90 17.05 5.57
N PRO A 222 1.49 18.23 5.87
CA PRO A 222 1.04 19.51 5.32
C PRO A 222 0.98 19.51 3.80
N ALA A 223 0.13 20.37 3.23
CA ALA A 223 -0.09 20.42 1.78
C ALA A 223 1.12 20.97 1.00
N ASP A 224 2.01 21.71 1.67
CA ASP A 224 3.18 22.35 1.09
C ASP A 224 4.43 21.47 1.05
N ALA A 225 4.40 20.30 1.73
CA ALA A 225 5.50 19.35 1.75
C ALA A 225 5.02 17.94 2.09
N TYR A 226 5.62 16.92 1.50
CA TYR A 226 5.35 15.51 1.82
C TYR A 226 6.61 14.66 1.62
N ALA A 227 6.64 13.51 2.29
CA ALA A 227 7.67 12.52 2.08
C ALA A 227 7.39 11.77 0.77
N CYS A 228 8.21 11.96 -0.26
CA CYS A 228 8.08 11.20 -1.51
C CYS A 228 8.51 9.74 -1.31
N GLU A 229 9.48 9.51 -0.42
CA GLU A 229 9.95 8.19 -0.01
C GLU A 229 10.14 8.12 1.50
N LEU A 230 9.83 6.98 2.09
CA LEU A 230 10.02 6.72 3.51
C LEU A 230 10.58 5.31 3.73
N SER A 231 11.85 5.22 4.09
CA SER A 231 12.46 3.95 4.51
C SER A 231 12.29 3.76 6.01
N VAL A 232 11.75 2.62 6.40
CA VAL A 232 11.48 2.27 7.80
C VAL A 232 12.19 0.97 8.13
N LEU A 233 13.14 1.02 9.05
CA LEU A 233 13.93 -0.14 9.49
C LEU A 233 13.67 -0.43 10.97
N PRO A 234 13.79 -1.69 11.41
CA PRO A 234 13.79 -1.98 12.84
C PRO A 234 14.99 -1.29 13.52
N SER A 235 14.82 -0.91 14.77
CA SER A 235 15.82 -0.13 15.53
C SER A 235 16.79 -1.00 16.36
N HIS A 236 16.81 -2.31 16.15
CA HIS A 236 17.64 -3.29 16.87
C HIS A 236 18.25 -4.31 15.92
#